data_3319eb1705e7936dcc320aed10eaaa5e
#
_entry.id   3319eb1705e7936dcc320aed10eaaa5e
#
_cell.length_a   1.000
_cell.length_b   1.000
_cell.length_c   1.000
_cell.angle_alpha   90.00
_cell.angle_beta   90.00
_cell.angle_gamma   90.00
#
_symmetry.space_group_name_H-M   'P 1'
#
loop_
_entity.id
_entity.type
_entity.pdbx_description
1 polymer ?
#
loop_
_entity_poly.entity_id
_entity_poly.type
_entity_poly.pdbx_seq_one_letter_code
_entity_poly.pdbx_strand_id
1 'polypeptide(L)'
;MAGAGALVDARDDALTVEQAAEAFAAEVAYWREVRGLAKRELARRMGFDPSYVSHVELGRHKPTEDFARRAEEALNAGKAIWKRWLEYETARAPVAPAAVVPAPRRSEQPYATGSAIVVEHDAARLDYDGRLYRLTMRRLLRNTGSEPITRYLIRISVDRYPGEPEQSNAHYREHPLTWDELSLTATCRGEAMRWQAKHDRDAFKEVWLLFENEQGRFPLYPGESVWIEYAYSVGEEKWGRWFQRAVRLPTEHLVVELAFPAELDPAVWGTETSMTA
;
A
#
# COMPACT_ATOMS: atom_id res chain seq x y z
N MET A 1 28.46 -26.18 46.99
CA MET A 1 28.68 -24.78 46.62
C MET A 1 28.08 -24.57 45.22
N ALA A 2 26.95 -23.90 45.19
CA ALA A 2 26.16 -23.72 44.02
C ALA A 2 26.65 -22.47 43.25
N GLY A 3 26.96 -22.63 41.98
CA GLY A 3 27.19 -21.50 41.05
C GLY A 3 25.88 -21.16 40.36
N ALA A 4 25.27 -20.06 40.79
CA ALA A 4 24.14 -19.47 40.07
C ALA A 4 24.66 -18.74 38.84
N GLY A 5 24.44 -19.29 37.65
CA GLY A 5 24.62 -18.61 36.37
C GLY A 5 23.48 -17.63 36.15
N ALA A 6 23.81 -16.36 36.12
CA ALA A 6 22.88 -15.28 35.76
C ALA A 6 22.43 -15.46 34.32
N LEU A 7 21.13 -15.67 34.11
CA LEU A 7 20.46 -15.45 32.83
C LEU A 7 20.47 -13.94 32.57
N VAL A 8 21.36 -13.49 31.70
CA VAL A 8 21.34 -12.13 31.16
C VAL A 8 20.10 -12.04 30.27
N ASP A 9 19.21 -11.14 30.64
CA ASP A 9 17.95 -10.84 29.95
C ASP A 9 18.27 -10.19 28.60
N ALA A 10 18.06 -10.91 27.50
CA ALA A 10 18.28 -10.48 26.13
C ALA A 10 17.20 -9.48 25.62
N ARG A 11 16.51 -8.81 26.55
CA ARG A 11 15.39 -7.89 26.23
C ARG A 11 15.78 -6.40 26.20
N ASP A 12 17.03 -6.05 26.50
CA ASP A 12 17.43 -4.64 26.68
C ASP A 12 17.98 -3.96 25.42
N ASP A 13 18.01 -4.65 24.24
CA ASP A 13 18.61 -4.12 22.99
C ASP A 13 17.61 -3.76 21.89
N ALA A 14 16.30 -3.82 22.13
CA ALA A 14 15.30 -3.46 21.13
C ALA A 14 15.09 -1.93 21.10
N LEU A 15 15.39 -1.31 19.97
CA LEU A 15 15.14 0.12 19.75
C LEU A 15 13.68 0.47 19.98
N THR A 16 13.41 1.60 20.63
CA THR A 16 12.04 2.14 20.69
C THR A 16 11.63 2.65 19.30
N VAL A 17 10.33 2.85 19.09
CA VAL A 17 9.79 3.37 17.83
C VAL A 17 10.39 4.73 17.48
N GLU A 18 10.57 5.59 18.50
CA GLU A 18 11.18 6.90 18.37
C GLU A 18 12.65 6.80 17.97
N GLN A 19 13.41 5.96 18.65
CA GLN A 19 14.85 5.74 18.35
C GLN A 19 15.04 5.15 16.93
N ALA A 20 14.17 4.24 16.50
CA ALA A 20 14.22 3.67 15.16
C ALA A 20 13.86 4.71 14.08
N ALA A 21 12.89 5.61 14.36
CA ALA A 21 12.56 6.70 13.45
C ALA A 21 13.68 7.74 13.33
N GLU A 22 14.35 8.07 14.44
CA GLU A 22 15.52 8.95 14.46
C GLU A 22 16.71 8.34 13.71
N ALA A 23 16.95 7.04 13.88
CA ALA A 23 18.01 6.33 13.16
C ALA A 23 17.75 6.32 11.64
N PHE A 24 16.51 6.16 11.22
CA PHE A 24 16.12 6.27 9.82
C PHE A 24 16.38 7.69 9.26
N ALA A 25 15.95 8.72 9.98
CA ALA A 25 16.15 10.11 9.58
C ALA A 25 17.65 10.46 9.44
N ALA A 26 18.46 10.01 10.41
CA ALA A 26 19.90 10.18 10.40
C ALA A 26 20.58 9.48 9.22
N GLU A 27 20.14 8.27 8.88
CA GLU A 27 20.68 7.50 7.75
C GLU A 27 20.38 8.18 6.40
N VAL A 28 19.17 8.72 6.22
CA VAL A 28 18.81 9.49 5.02
C VAL A 28 19.68 10.74 4.90
N ALA A 29 19.84 11.50 5.99
CA ALA A 29 20.67 12.69 6.01
C ALA A 29 22.13 12.37 5.71
N TYR A 30 22.68 11.31 6.31
CA TYR A 30 24.06 10.85 6.09
C TYR A 30 24.30 10.54 4.61
N TRP A 31 23.46 9.69 3.98
CA TRP A 31 23.65 9.32 2.58
C TRP A 31 23.47 10.51 1.64
N ARG A 32 22.54 11.42 1.94
CA ARG A 32 22.39 12.65 1.15
C ARG A 32 23.67 13.50 1.19
N GLU A 33 24.29 13.64 2.36
CA GLU A 33 25.55 14.37 2.53
C GLU A 33 26.73 13.66 1.84
N VAL A 34 26.85 12.36 1.98
CA VAL A 34 27.86 11.54 1.27
C VAL A 34 27.75 11.74 -0.25
N ARG A 35 26.53 11.89 -0.78
CA ARG A 35 26.30 12.17 -2.20
C ARG A 35 26.43 13.65 -2.57
N GLY A 36 26.69 14.54 -1.61
CA GLY A 36 26.80 15.96 -1.85
C GLY A 36 25.49 16.64 -2.31
N LEU A 37 24.33 16.05 -1.98
CA LEU A 37 23.05 16.54 -2.45
C LEU A 37 22.43 17.53 -1.46
N ALA A 38 21.90 18.64 -1.99
CA ALA A 38 21.00 19.50 -1.23
C ALA A 38 19.63 18.79 -1.02
N LYS A 39 18.93 19.09 0.07
CA LYS A 39 17.58 18.53 0.35
C LYS A 39 16.61 18.73 -0.82
N ARG A 40 16.65 19.90 -1.45
CA ARG A 40 15.83 20.23 -2.63
C ARG A 40 16.15 19.32 -3.82
N GLU A 41 17.42 19.00 -4.02
CA GLU A 41 17.84 18.13 -5.12
C GLU A 41 17.44 16.68 -4.86
N LEU A 42 17.58 16.19 -3.62
CA LEU A 42 17.09 14.86 -3.25
C LEU A 42 15.57 14.75 -3.43
N ALA A 43 14.83 15.76 -2.95
CA ALA A 43 13.38 15.81 -3.11
C ALA A 43 12.94 15.74 -4.58
N ARG A 44 13.62 16.49 -5.46
CA ARG A 44 13.37 16.47 -6.90
C ARG A 44 13.61 15.09 -7.52
N ARG A 45 14.70 14.41 -7.14
CA ARG A 45 15.01 13.04 -7.64
C ARG A 45 13.99 12.01 -7.18
N MET A 46 13.47 12.18 -5.98
CA MET A 46 12.49 11.27 -5.39
C MET A 46 11.05 11.61 -5.75
N GLY A 47 10.77 12.76 -6.38
CA GLY A 47 9.41 13.23 -6.66
C GLY A 47 8.64 13.65 -5.41
N PHE A 48 9.34 14.16 -4.38
CA PHE A 48 8.76 14.71 -3.16
C PHE A 48 8.92 16.24 -3.09
N ASP A 49 8.08 16.87 -2.26
CA ASP A 49 8.27 18.28 -1.92
C ASP A 49 9.53 18.48 -1.06
N PRO A 50 10.34 19.53 -1.27
CA PRO A 50 11.53 19.80 -0.48
C PRO A 50 11.28 19.94 1.02
N SER A 51 10.12 20.45 1.43
CA SER A 51 9.72 20.53 2.83
C SER A 51 9.50 19.15 3.44
N TYR A 52 8.97 18.20 2.66
CA TYR A 52 8.77 16.83 3.12
C TYR A 52 10.09 16.15 3.49
N VAL A 53 11.11 16.23 2.60
CA VAL A 53 12.46 15.70 2.88
C VAL A 53 13.04 16.34 4.13
N SER A 54 12.89 17.67 4.27
CA SER A 54 13.35 18.38 5.47
C SER A 54 12.67 17.90 6.74
N HIS A 55 11.36 17.65 6.69
CA HIS A 55 10.61 17.16 7.85
C HIS A 55 10.96 15.71 8.21
N VAL A 56 11.26 14.86 7.23
CA VAL A 56 11.72 13.49 7.50
C VAL A 56 13.09 13.51 8.17
N GLU A 57 14.07 14.26 7.65
CA GLU A 57 15.40 14.36 8.24
C GLU A 57 15.40 15.01 9.63
N LEU A 58 14.38 15.83 9.94
CA LEU A 58 14.20 16.43 11.28
C LEU A 58 13.35 15.55 12.22
N GLY A 59 12.97 14.34 11.81
CA GLY A 59 12.12 13.45 12.58
C GLY A 59 10.68 13.92 12.78
N ARG A 60 10.24 14.98 12.07
CA ARG A 60 8.88 15.53 12.16
C ARG A 60 7.84 14.71 11.39
N HIS A 61 8.28 13.97 10.38
CA HIS A 61 7.47 13.00 9.65
C HIS A 61 7.98 11.60 9.92
N LYS A 62 7.05 10.69 10.21
CA LYS A 62 7.37 9.27 10.39
C LYS A 62 7.86 8.67 9.08
N PRO A 63 8.81 7.72 9.13
CA PRO A 63 9.25 6.97 7.97
C PRO A 63 8.08 6.31 7.25
N THR A 64 8.09 6.35 5.90
CA THR A 64 7.13 5.63 5.07
C THR A 64 7.87 4.74 4.09
N GLU A 65 7.27 3.62 3.71
CA GLU A 65 7.85 2.67 2.76
C GLU A 65 8.25 3.34 1.43
N ASP A 66 7.33 4.12 0.86
CA ASP A 66 7.57 4.80 -0.43
C ASP A 66 8.74 5.79 -0.35
N PHE A 67 8.83 6.55 0.76
CA PHE A 67 9.96 7.44 0.96
C PHE A 67 11.27 6.67 1.13
N ALA A 68 11.27 5.59 1.93
CA ALA A 68 12.47 4.77 2.16
C ALA A 68 12.98 4.15 0.85
N ARG A 69 12.09 3.59 0.04
CA ARG A 69 12.41 2.98 -1.24
C ARG A 69 13.01 3.98 -2.22
N ARG A 70 12.37 5.14 -2.39
CA ARG A 70 12.87 6.19 -3.31
C ARG A 70 14.15 6.85 -2.81
N ALA A 71 14.32 7.01 -1.49
CA ALA A 71 15.56 7.52 -0.92
C ALA A 71 16.72 6.53 -1.13
N GLU A 72 16.48 5.24 -0.92
CA GLU A 72 17.44 4.18 -1.17
C GLU A 72 17.93 4.19 -2.62
N GLU A 73 16.99 4.28 -3.57
CA GLU A 73 17.28 4.32 -5.01
C GLU A 73 18.02 5.61 -5.41
N ALA A 74 17.49 6.78 -5.02
CA ALA A 74 18.06 8.08 -5.39
C ALA A 74 19.46 8.31 -4.82
N LEU A 75 19.75 7.73 -3.65
CA LEU A 75 21.02 7.85 -2.94
C LEU A 75 21.96 6.67 -3.20
N ASN A 76 21.48 5.58 -3.79
CA ASN A 76 22.21 4.32 -3.98
C ASN A 76 22.93 3.90 -2.69
N ALA A 77 22.16 3.74 -1.61
CA ALA A 77 22.67 3.58 -0.24
C ALA A 77 23.02 2.11 0.12
N GLY A 78 22.98 1.19 -0.85
CA GLY A 78 23.39 -0.21 -0.62
C GLY A 78 22.50 -0.96 0.37
N LYS A 79 21.22 -0.64 0.41
CA LYS A 79 20.18 -1.15 1.34
C LYS A 79 20.24 -0.58 2.77
N ALA A 80 21.09 0.40 3.04
CA ALA A 80 21.24 0.95 4.40
C ALA A 80 19.98 1.69 4.87
N ILE A 81 19.39 2.55 4.03
CA ILE A 81 18.17 3.28 4.33
C ILE A 81 16.98 2.31 4.46
N TRP A 82 16.91 1.33 3.56
CA TRP A 82 15.88 0.30 3.59
C TRP A 82 15.93 -0.53 4.87
N LYS A 83 17.13 -0.90 5.33
CA LYS A 83 17.33 -1.60 6.59
C LYS A 83 16.81 -0.80 7.79
N ARG A 84 17.10 0.51 7.86
CA ARG A 84 16.59 1.39 8.92
C ARG A 84 15.06 1.50 8.91
N TRP A 85 14.46 1.51 7.73
CA TRP A 85 13.01 1.50 7.64
C TRP A 85 12.41 0.18 8.17
N LEU A 86 13.01 -0.98 7.89
CA LEU A 86 12.59 -2.26 8.45
C LEU A 86 12.73 -2.31 9.97
N GLU A 87 13.81 -1.76 10.51
CA GLU A 87 14.01 -1.64 11.96
C GLU A 87 12.90 -0.77 12.60
N TYR A 88 12.52 0.33 11.95
CA TYR A 88 11.42 1.18 12.40
C TYR A 88 10.06 0.43 12.34
N GLU A 89 9.77 -0.27 11.26
CA GLU A 89 8.54 -1.07 11.16
C GLU A 89 8.50 -2.20 12.20
N THR A 90 9.63 -2.82 12.49
CA THR A 90 9.75 -3.85 13.53
C THR A 90 9.49 -3.27 14.93
N ALA A 91 10.07 -2.11 15.23
CA ALA A 91 9.86 -1.42 16.51
C ALA A 91 8.40 -0.95 16.68
N ARG A 92 7.72 -0.62 15.58
CA ARG A 92 6.32 -0.18 15.57
C ARG A 92 5.31 -1.32 15.72
N ALA A 93 5.71 -2.55 15.47
CA ALA A 93 4.82 -3.71 15.58
C ALA A 93 4.39 -3.91 17.05
N PRO A 94 3.08 -4.08 17.34
CA PRO A 94 2.63 -4.33 18.72
C PRO A 94 3.20 -5.63 19.24
N VAL A 95 3.79 -5.59 20.45
CA VAL A 95 4.25 -6.78 21.17
C VAL A 95 3.03 -7.57 21.62
N ALA A 96 2.73 -8.69 20.96
CA ALA A 96 1.69 -9.62 21.41
C ALA A 96 2.19 -10.48 22.57
N PRO A 97 1.39 -10.66 23.66
CA PRO A 97 1.76 -11.56 24.74
C PRO A 97 1.71 -13.02 24.28
N ALA A 98 2.74 -13.78 24.63
CA ALA A 98 2.87 -15.18 24.27
C ALA A 98 1.79 -16.05 24.92
N ALA A 99 0.94 -16.70 24.11
CA ALA A 99 0.13 -17.82 24.50
C ALA A 99 0.49 -19.04 23.65
N VAL A 100 0.92 -20.11 24.29
CA VAL A 100 1.33 -21.38 23.67
C VAL A 100 0.10 -22.24 23.39
N VAL A 101 -0.16 -22.52 22.10
CA VAL A 101 -1.01 -23.63 21.66
C VAL A 101 -0.39 -24.26 20.42
N PRO A 102 -0.22 -25.59 20.33
CA PRO A 102 0.43 -26.20 19.17
C PRO A 102 -0.50 -26.28 17.96
N ALA A 103 -0.03 -25.75 16.84
CA ALA A 103 -0.74 -25.74 15.56
C ALA A 103 -0.31 -26.87 14.61
N PRO A 104 -1.18 -27.35 13.72
CA PRO A 104 -0.79 -28.23 12.64
C PRO A 104 -0.06 -27.45 11.54
N ARG A 105 1.02 -28.04 11.04
CA ARG A 105 1.91 -27.47 10.04
C ARG A 105 1.20 -27.25 8.71
N ARG A 106 1.16 -25.99 8.24
CA ARG A 106 1.00 -25.61 6.84
C ARG A 106 2.11 -24.66 6.45
N SER A 107 2.58 -24.79 5.21
CA SER A 107 3.71 -24.09 4.61
C SER A 107 3.70 -22.59 4.87
N GLU A 108 4.78 -22.11 5.49
CA GLU A 108 5.04 -20.71 5.80
C GLU A 108 5.42 -19.96 4.53
N GLN A 109 4.57 -19.01 4.14
CA GLN A 109 4.98 -17.88 3.31
C GLN A 109 5.02 -16.63 4.20
N PRO A 110 6.05 -15.77 4.09
CA PRO A 110 6.18 -14.59 4.93
C PRO A 110 5.25 -13.49 4.44
N TYR A 111 4.03 -13.45 4.97
CA TYR A 111 3.15 -12.30 4.85
C TYR A 111 3.48 -11.27 5.93
N ALA A 112 3.36 -9.99 5.59
CA ALA A 112 3.55 -8.90 6.53
C ALA A 112 2.73 -9.15 7.81
N THR A 113 3.40 -9.50 8.88
CA THR A 113 2.83 -9.75 10.20
C THR A 113 2.22 -8.45 10.72
N GLY A 114 0.87 -8.34 10.74
CA GLY A 114 0.18 -7.20 11.33
C GLY A 114 -1.09 -6.74 10.63
N SER A 115 -1.48 -7.29 9.49
CA SER A 115 -2.77 -6.93 8.89
C SER A 115 -3.90 -7.72 9.55
N ALA A 116 -4.85 -6.99 10.14
CA ALA A 116 -6.08 -7.58 10.66
C ALA A 116 -7.03 -8.07 9.55
N ILE A 117 -6.70 -7.87 8.28
CA ILE A 117 -7.51 -8.27 7.13
C ILE A 117 -6.73 -9.28 6.28
N VAL A 118 -7.38 -10.38 5.98
CA VAL A 118 -7.00 -11.32 4.92
C VAL A 118 -7.99 -11.18 3.78
N VAL A 119 -7.50 -11.21 2.54
CA VAL A 119 -8.33 -11.24 1.34
C VAL A 119 -8.43 -12.69 0.90
N GLU A 120 -9.53 -13.36 1.22
CA GLU A 120 -9.76 -14.75 0.85
C GLU A 120 -9.95 -14.89 -0.67
N HIS A 121 -10.53 -13.88 -1.31
CA HIS A 121 -10.69 -13.83 -2.76
C HIS A 121 -10.59 -12.38 -3.27
N ASP A 122 -9.76 -12.15 -4.27
CA ASP A 122 -9.56 -10.87 -4.94
C ASP A 122 -9.77 -11.05 -6.44
N ALA A 123 -10.91 -10.59 -6.95
CA ALA A 123 -11.23 -10.62 -8.37
C ALA A 123 -11.22 -9.19 -8.93
N ALA A 124 -10.40 -8.97 -9.94
CA ALA A 124 -10.35 -7.74 -10.70
C ALA A 124 -10.83 -8.00 -12.13
N ARG A 125 -11.86 -7.30 -12.56
CA ARG A 125 -12.35 -7.33 -13.93
C ARG A 125 -12.20 -5.96 -14.57
N LEU A 126 -11.40 -5.88 -15.65
CA LEU A 126 -11.22 -4.70 -16.47
C LEU A 126 -11.99 -4.87 -17.77
N ASP A 127 -13.00 -4.06 -17.97
CA ASP A 127 -13.78 -3.96 -19.21
C ASP A 127 -13.37 -2.69 -19.96
N TYR A 128 -13.09 -2.80 -21.26
CA TYR A 128 -12.83 -1.69 -22.16
C TYR A 128 -13.84 -1.69 -23.30
N ASP A 129 -14.50 -0.56 -23.54
CA ASP A 129 -15.55 -0.43 -24.56
C ASP A 129 -15.11 0.31 -25.84
N GLY A 130 -13.82 0.61 -25.96
CA GLY A 130 -13.25 1.41 -27.04
C GLY A 130 -13.01 2.89 -26.67
N ARG A 131 -13.45 3.34 -25.50
CA ARG A 131 -13.27 4.72 -25.00
C ARG A 131 -13.02 4.80 -23.50
N LEU A 132 -13.61 3.89 -22.75
CA LEU A 132 -13.65 3.92 -21.30
C LEU A 132 -13.18 2.58 -20.74
N TYR A 133 -12.27 2.64 -19.82
CA TYR A 133 -11.91 1.50 -18.97
C TYR A 133 -12.77 1.50 -17.71
N ARG A 134 -13.46 0.40 -17.46
CA ARG A 134 -14.20 0.17 -16.22
C ARG A 134 -13.54 -0.95 -15.44
N LEU A 135 -13.06 -0.65 -14.25
CA LEU A 135 -12.54 -1.66 -13.33
C LEU A 135 -13.58 -1.99 -12.28
N THR A 136 -13.93 -3.27 -12.19
CA THR A 136 -14.75 -3.84 -11.12
C THR A 136 -13.88 -4.72 -10.24
N MET A 137 -13.86 -4.44 -8.96
CA MET A 137 -13.12 -5.18 -7.93
C MET A 137 -14.10 -5.87 -7.00
N ARG A 138 -14.02 -7.19 -6.89
CA ARG A 138 -14.83 -7.99 -5.97
C ARG A 138 -13.92 -8.73 -5.01
N ARG A 139 -14.11 -8.50 -3.69
CA ARG A 139 -13.23 -9.03 -2.66
C ARG A 139 -14.00 -9.69 -1.53
N LEU A 140 -13.57 -10.89 -1.16
CA LEU A 140 -13.97 -11.52 0.09
C LEU A 140 -12.92 -11.15 1.15
N LEU A 141 -13.32 -10.33 2.09
CA LEU A 141 -12.46 -9.86 3.19
C LEU A 141 -12.81 -10.61 4.46
N ARG A 142 -11.79 -11.11 5.18
CA ARG A 142 -11.93 -11.68 6.51
C ARG A 142 -11.19 -10.84 7.53
N ASN A 143 -11.85 -10.55 8.65
CA ASN A 143 -11.22 -9.96 9.81
C ASN A 143 -10.56 -11.07 10.66
N THR A 144 -9.23 -11.11 10.66
CA THR A 144 -8.44 -12.03 11.48
C THR A 144 -7.89 -11.39 12.75
N GLY A 145 -8.17 -10.09 12.95
CA GLY A 145 -7.79 -9.35 14.15
C GLY A 145 -8.78 -9.53 15.29
N SER A 146 -8.52 -8.85 16.39
CA SER A 146 -9.35 -8.85 17.61
C SER A 146 -10.34 -7.67 17.67
N GLU A 147 -10.19 -6.68 16.80
CA GLU A 147 -10.99 -5.46 16.78
C GLU A 147 -11.91 -5.40 15.56
N PRO A 148 -13.10 -4.78 15.68
CA PRO A 148 -13.96 -4.54 14.53
C PRO A 148 -13.33 -3.61 13.49
N ILE A 149 -13.49 -3.93 12.21
CA ILE A 149 -13.01 -3.11 11.10
C ILE A 149 -14.17 -2.27 10.58
N THR A 150 -14.06 -0.95 10.70
CA THR A 150 -15.11 0.02 10.32
C THR A 150 -14.93 0.59 8.92
N ARG A 151 -13.75 0.42 8.31
CA ARG A 151 -13.41 0.97 6.99
C ARG A 151 -12.35 0.14 6.28
N TYR A 152 -12.40 0.18 4.95
CA TYR A 152 -11.43 -0.50 4.07
C TYR A 152 -10.81 0.50 3.11
N LEU A 153 -9.48 0.51 3.01
CA LEU A 153 -8.75 1.43 2.14
C LEU A 153 -8.61 0.87 0.73
N ILE A 154 -9.10 1.61 -0.25
CA ILE A 154 -8.80 1.35 -1.65
C ILE A 154 -7.92 2.44 -2.24
N ARG A 155 -7.17 2.09 -3.29
CA ARG A 155 -6.31 2.99 -4.05
C ARG A 155 -6.64 2.90 -5.52
N ILE A 156 -6.76 4.05 -6.15
CA ILE A 156 -6.95 4.21 -7.58
C ILE A 156 -5.73 4.98 -8.07
N SER A 157 -4.98 4.41 -8.99
CA SER A 157 -3.80 5.03 -9.56
C SER A 157 -3.79 4.77 -11.06
N VAL A 158 -3.48 5.81 -11.83
CA VAL A 158 -3.33 5.74 -13.27
C VAL A 158 -1.95 6.23 -13.66
N ASP A 159 -1.39 5.66 -14.72
CA ASP A 159 -0.11 6.07 -15.30
C ASP A 159 -0.14 5.86 -16.81
N ARG A 160 -0.28 6.94 -17.54
CA ARG A 160 -0.35 6.90 -19.00
C ARG A 160 1.00 6.61 -19.65
N TYR A 161 2.07 7.05 -19.02
CA TYR A 161 3.43 6.96 -19.54
C TYR A 161 4.34 6.23 -18.54
N PRO A 162 4.16 4.90 -18.38
CA PRO A 162 4.95 4.12 -17.43
C PRO A 162 6.43 4.19 -17.76
N GLY A 163 7.24 4.55 -16.76
CA GLY A 163 8.68 4.77 -16.92
C GLY A 163 9.08 6.20 -17.31
N GLU A 164 8.12 7.08 -17.58
CA GLU A 164 8.34 8.49 -17.94
C GLU A 164 7.64 9.44 -16.96
N PRO A 165 8.13 9.53 -15.70
CA PRO A 165 7.41 10.22 -14.62
C PRO A 165 7.21 11.73 -14.88
N GLU A 166 8.13 12.39 -15.57
CA GLU A 166 7.98 13.82 -15.90
C GLU A 166 6.84 14.05 -16.89
N GLN A 167 6.74 13.20 -17.90
CA GLN A 167 5.67 13.26 -18.91
C GLN A 167 4.32 12.90 -18.28
N SER A 168 4.28 11.85 -17.46
CA SER A 168 3.07 11.43 -16.75
C SER A 168 2.57 12.54 -15.82
N ASN A 169 3.46 13.15 -15.03
CA ASN A 169 3.11 14.27 -14.16
C ASN A 169 2.63 15.51 -14.93
N ALA A 170 3.25 15.85 -16.06
CA ALA A 170 2.80 16.96 -16.88
C ALA A 170 1.39 16.70 -17.42
N HIS A 171 1.15 15.50 -17.95
CA HIS A 171 -0.15 15.09 -18.47
C HIS A 171 -1.26 15.20 -17.42
N TYR A 172 -1.05 14.68 -16.21
CA TYR A 172 -2.09 14.69 -15.18
C TYR A 172 -2.27 16.06 -14.49
N ARG A 173 -1.31 16.97 -14.56
CA ARG A 173 -1.55 18.36 -14.15
C ARG A 173 -2.54 19.06 -15.08
N GLU A 174 -2.48 18.77 -16.38
CA GLU A 174 -3.39 19.34 -17.39
C GLU A 174 -4.73 18.57 -17.42
N HIS A 175 -4.70 17.28 -17.18
CA HIS A 175 -5.85 16.37 -17.27
C HIS A 175 -5.99 15.54 -15.99
N PRO A 176 -6.30 16.15 -14.83
CA PRO A 176 -6.41 15.44 -13.58
C PRO A 176 -7.55 14.43 -13.59
N LEU A 177 -7.35 13.31 -12.89
CA LEU A 177 -8.40 12.35 -12.62
C LEU A 177 -9.40 12.95 -11.64
N THR A 178 -10.68 13.03 -11.99
CA THR A 178 -11.73 13.62 -11.16
C THR A 178 -12.65 12.57 -10.55
N TRP A 179 -13.33 12.93 -9.45
CA TRP A 179 -14.31 12.02 -8.81
C TRP A 179 -15.53 11.78 -9.69
N ASP A 180 -15.98 12.80 -10.41
CA ASP A 180 -17.13 12.71 -11.32
C ASP A 180 -16.84 11.73 -12.47
N GLU A 181 -15.64 11.80 -13.05
CA GLU A 181 -15.19 10.88 -14.09
C GLU A 181 -15.08 9.44 -13.58
N LEU A 182 -14.51 9.25 -12.39
CA LEU A 182 -14.37 7.93 -11.78
C LEU A 182 -15.71 7.26 -11.56
N SER A 183 -16.76 8.02 -11.28
CA SER A 183 -18.09 7.48 -10.98
C SER A 183 -18.02 6.31 -9.97
N LEU A 184 -17.22 6.48 -8.92
CA LEU A 184 -16.91 5.43 -7.96
C LEU A 184 -18.18 4.94 -7.26
N THR A 185 -18.43 3.66 -7.37
CA THR A 185 -19.48 2.94 -6.65
C THR A 185 -18.88 1.87 -5.76
N ALA A 186 -19.51 1.63 -4.62
CA ALA A 186 -19.11 0.54 -3.73
C ALA A 186 -20.33 -0.10 -3.08
N THR A 187 -20.32 -1.42 -2.92
CA THR A 187 -21.36 -2.19 -2.28
C THR A 187 -20.80 -3.21 -1.29
N CYS A 188 -21.57 -3.49 -0.24
CA CYS A 188 -21.30 -4.58 0.70
C CYS A 188 -22.60 -5.36 0.90
N ARG A 189 -22.57 -6.67 0.70
CA ARG A 189 -23.77 -7.52 0.76
C ARG A 189 -24.93 -7.04 -0.15
N GLY A 190 -24.58 -6.42 -1.28
CA GLY A 190 -25.56 -5.88 -2.24
C GLY A 190 -26.11 -4.50 -1.92
N GLU A 191 -25.75 -3.92 -0.79
CA GLU A 191 -26.14 -2.56 -0.41
C GLU A 191 -25.02 -1.54 -0.69
N ALA A 192 -25.38 -0.31 -1.11
CA ALA A 192 -24.42 0.74 -1.40
C ALA A 192 -23.61 1.14 -0.15
N MET A 193 -22.30 1.20 -0.25
CA MET A 193 -21.40 1.71 0.79
C MET A 193 -21.20 3.21 0.63
N ARG A 194 -21.08 3.92 1.76
CA ARG A 194 -20.51 5.27 1.74
C ARG A 194 -19.02 5.20 1.63
N TRP A 195 -18.42 6.21 1.01
CA TRP A 195 -16.99 6.34 0.95
C TRP A 195 -16.53 7.76 1.28
N GLN A 196 -15.27 7.88 1.66
CA GLN A 196 -14.63 9.14 2.01
C GLN A 196 -13.27 9.24 1.37
N ALA A 197 -13.00 10.32 0.64
CA ALA A 197 -11.68 10.60 0.11
C ALA A 197 -10.67 10.79 1.25
N LYS A 198 -9.55 10.08 1.17
CA LYS A 198 -8.42 10.23 2.08
C LYS A 198 -7.30 11.05 1.45
N HIS A 199 -6.98 10.74 0.20
CA HIS A 199 -6.06 11.52 -0.63
C HIS A 199 -6.66 11.74 -2.01
N ASP A 200 -6.49 12.96 -2.50
CA ASP A 200 -6.96 13.41 -3.81
C ASP A 200 -5.79 14.11 -4.52
N ARG A 201 -5.20 13.41 -5.50
CA ARG A 201 -4.11 13.93 -6.33
C ARG A 201 -4.44 13.69 -7.79
N ASP A 202 -3.75 14.35 -8.68
CA ASP A 202 -4.04 14.36 -10.11
C ASP A 202 -4.16 12.96 -10.75
N ALA A 203 -3.23 12.06 -10.43
CA ALA A 203 -3.20 10.68 -10.95
C ALA A 203 -3.50 9.59 -9.91
N PHE A 204 -3.81 9.99 -8.66
CA PHE A 204 -3.88 9.07 -7.55
C PHE A 204 -4.96 9.47 -6.54
N LYS A 205 -5.80 8.50 -6.17
CA LYS A 205 -6.85 8.66 -5.15
C LYS A 205 -6.71 7.57 -4.09
N GLU A 206 -6.85 7.93 -2.83
CA GLU A 206 -7.11 6.99 -1.74
C GLU A 206 -8.50 7.23 -1.16
N VAL A 207 -9.23 6.16 -0.95
CA VAL A 207 -10.63 6.19 -0.51
C VAL A 207 -10.85 5.20 0.61
N TRP A 208 -11.48 5.64 1.69
CA TRP A 208 -12.06 4.77 2.68
C TRP A 208 -13.46 4.34 2.27
N LEU A 209 -13.70 3.06 2.08
CA LEU A 209 -15.02 2.45 2.03
C LEU A 209 -15.47 2.19 3.46
N LEU A 210 -16.66 2.66 3.84
CA LEU A 210 -17.15 2.61 5.21
C LEU A 210 -18.08 1.42 5.40
N PHE A 211 -17.75 0.53 6.37
CA PHE A 211 -18.63 -0.57 6.77
C PHE A 211 -19.75 -0.09 7.67
N GLU A 212 -19.46 0.90 8.51
CA GLU A 212 -20.41 1.50 9.43
C GLU A 212 -20.91 2.85 8.88
N ASN A 213 -22.21 3.05 8.85
CA ASN A 213 -22.85 4.26 8.38
C ASN A 213 -24.21 4.49 9.06
N GLU A 214 -24.85 5.63 8.77
CA GLU A 214 -26.16 6.02 9.30
C GLU A 214 -27.32 5.07 8.95
N GLN A 215 -27.12 4.16 7.99
CA GLN A 215 -28.13 3.18 7.57
C GLN A 215 -28.04 1.86 8.35
N GLY A 216 -27.35 1.86 9.51
CA GLY A 216 -27.28 0.71 10.40
C GLY A 216 -26.35 -0.41 9.90
N ARG A 217 -25.37 -0.10 9.04
CA ARG A 217 -24.33 -1.06 8.70
C ARG A 217 -23.41 -1.27 9.89
N PHE A 218 -23.11 -2.51 10.09
CA PHE A 218 -22.21 -2.91 11.18
C PHE A 218 -20.78 -3.08 10.64
N PRO A 219 -19.76 -2.82 11.46
CA PRO A 219 -18.38 -3.11 11.14
C PRO A 219 -18.20 -4.61 10.84
N LEU A 220 -17.08 -4.95 10.20
CA LEU A 220 -16.67 -6.34 10.02
C LEU A 220 -16.04 -6.82 11.34
N TYR A 221 -16.76 -7.65 12.07
CA TYR A 221 -16.33 -8.15 13.38
C TYR A 221 -15.23 -9.21 13.27
N PRO A 222 -14.46 -9.46 14.36
CA PRO A 222 -13.47 -10.51 14.42
C PRO A 222 -14.02 -11.87 13.99
N GLY A 223 -13.29 -12.55 13.08
CA GLY A 223 -13.66 -13.86 12.54
C GLY A 223 -14.68 -13.83 11.40
N GLU A 224 -15.33 -12.70 11.13
CA GLU A 224 -16.29 -12.59 10.04
C GLU A 224 -15.62 -12.41 8.67
N SER A 225 -16.29 -12.93 7.63
CA SER A 225 -15.96 -12.65 6.22
C SER A 225 -17.11 -11.93 5.54
N VAL A 226 -16.78 -10.99 4.63
CA VAL A 226 -17.77 -10.23 3.87
C VAL A 226 -17.31 -9.97 2.45
N TRP A 227 -18.25 -10.06 1.51
CA TRP A 227 -18.03 -9.61 0.15
C TRP A 227 -18.23 -8.09 0.05
N ILE A 228 -17.24 -7.43 -0.51
CA ILE A 228 -17.36 -6.06 -1.01
C ILE A 228 -17.14 -6.06 -2.52
N GLU A 229 -17.82 -5.15 -3.19
CA GLU A 229 -17.58 -4.85 -4.59
C GLU A 229 -17.46 -3.34 -4.76
N TYR A 230 -16.50 -2.89 -5.55
CA TYR A 230 -16.42 -1.50 -5.96
C TYR A 230 -16.01 -1.40 -7.43
N ALA A 231 -16.53 -0.38 -8.09
CA ALA A 231 -16.22 -0.14 -9.48
C ALA A 231 -15.93 1.34 -9.72
N TYR A 232 -15.05 1.60 -10.68
CA TYR A 232 -14.77 2.94 -11.17
C TYR A 232 -14.41 2.90 -12.66
N SER A 233 -14.49 4.07 -13.29
CA SER A 233 -14.21 4.22 -14.71
C SER A 233 -13.12 5.26 -14.94
N VAL A 234 -12.36 5.10 -16.02
CA VAL A 234 -11.32 6.07 -16.45
C VAL A 234 -11.31 6.14 -17.97
N GLY A 235 -11.24 7.32 -18.52
CA GLY A 235 -11.10 7.53 -19.96
C GLY A 235 -9.79 6.97 -20.52
N GLU A 236 -9.80 6.55 -21.77
CA GLU A 236 -8.63 5.98 -22.44
C GLU A 236 -7.43 6.96 -22.42
N GLU A 237 -7.69 8.25 -22.55
CA GLU A 237 -6.66 9.29 -22.54
C GLU A 237 -5.89 9.40 -21.22
N LYS A 238 -6.47 8.88 -20.11
CA LYS A 238 -5.85 8.89 -18.77
C LYS A 238 -5.39 7.52 -18.30
N TRP A 239 -6.02 6.45 -18.77
CA TRP A 239 -5.68 5.09 -18.31
C TRP A 239 -4.28 4.65 -18.77
N GLY A 240 -3.96 4.87 -20.03
CA GLY A 240 -2.81 4.22 -20.66
C GLY A 240 -3.10 2.77 -21.08
N ARG A 241 -2.07 2.06 -21.58
CA ARG A 241 -2.21 0.67 -22.10
C ARG A 241 -1.67 -0.37 -21.12
N TRP A 242 -1.85 -0.11 -19.85
CA TRP A 242 -1.20 -0.90 -18.80
C TRP A 242 -2.14 -1.03 -17.60
N PHE A 243 -2.22 -2.23 -17.05
CA PHE A 243 -2.97 -2.53 -15.84
C PHE A 243 -2.09 -3.28 -14.86
N GLN A 244 -1.93 -2.75 -13.66
CA GLN A 244 -1.17 -3.40 -12.58
C GLN A 244 -2.08 -3.73 -11.41
N ARG A 245 -2.02 -4.99 -10.98
CA ARG A 245 -2.66 -5.43 -9.76
C ARG A 245 -1.63 -5.65 -8.68
N ALA A 246 -1.54 -4.71 -7.72
CA ALA A 246 -0.66 -4.84 -6.56
C ALA A 246 -1.38 -5.55 -5.42
N VAL A 247 -0.85 -6.69 -4.98
CA VAL A 247 -1.31 -7.42 -3.79
C VAL A 247 -0.57 -6.84 -2.58
N ARG A 248 -1.31 -6.20 -1.66
CA ARG A 248 -0.76 -5.50 -0.48
C ARG A 248 -1.19 -6.11 0.85
N LEU A 249 -2.15 -7.01 0.82
CA LEU A 249 -2.67 -7.74 1.97
C LEU A 249 -2.46 -9.23 1.73
N PRO A 250 -2.40 -10.06 2.76
CA PRO A 250 -2.45 -11.49 2.59
C PRO A 250 -3.65 -11.88 1.72
N THR A 251 -3.40 -12.50 0.58
CA THR A 251 -4.43 -12.84 -0.42
C THR A 251 -4.31 -14.31 -0.78
N GLU A 252 -5.42 -15.06 -0.64
CA GLU A 252 -5.43 -16.51 -0.89
C GLU A 252 -5.66 -16.81 -2.38
N HIS A 253 -6.60 -16.09 -3.00
CA HIS A 253 -6.94 -16.26 -4.42
C HIS A 253 -6.98 -14.93 -5.14
N LEU A 254 -6.25 -14.82 -6.25
CA LEU A 254 -6.24 -13.66 -7.13
C LEU A 254 -6.72 -14.06 -8.52
N VAL A 255 -7.73 -13.36 -9.04
CA VAL A 255 -8.25 -13.50 -10.38
C VAL A 255 -8.20 -12.16 -11.09
N VAL A 256 -7.71 -12.15 -12.32
CA VAL A 256 -7.73 -10.97 -13.20
C VAL A 256 -8.40 -11.35 -14.51
N GLU A 257 -9.47 -10.65 -14.84
CA GLU A 257 -10.20 -10.80 -16.09
C GLU A 257 -10.06 -9.51 -16.90
N LEU A 258 -9.79 -9.66 -18.19
CA LEU A 258 -9.71 -8.56 -19.14
C LEU A 258 -10.76 -8.80 -20.24
N ALA A 259 -11.62 -7.82 -20.48
CA ALA A 259 -12.65 -7.88 -21.50
C ALA A 259 -12.50 -6.70 -22.48
N PHE A 260 -12.40 -7.03 -23.75
CA PHE A 260 -12.26 -6.08 -24.86
C PHE A 260 -13.28 -6.40 -25.95
N PRO A 261 -13.75 -5.40 -26.72
CA PRO A 261 -14.50 -5.65 -27.93
C PRO A 261 -13.73 -6.56 -28.91
N ALA A 262 -14.41 -7.52 -29.51
CA ALA A 262 -13.77 -8.49 -30.41
C ALA A 262 -13.11 -7.80 -31.64
N GLU A 263 -13.64 -6.66 -32.04
CA GLU A 263 -13.16 -5.89 -33.18
C GLU A 263 -11.78 -5.24 -32.97
N LEU A 264 -11.37 -5.11 -31.69
CA LEU A 264 -10.06 -4.52 -31.36
C LEU A 264 -8.92 -5.54 -31.47
N ASP A 265 -9.23 -6.86 -31.41
CA ASP A 265 -8.28 -7.97 -31.48
C ASP A 265 -6.97 -7.69 -30.72
N PRO A 266 -7.02 -7.32 -29.42
CA PRO A 266 -5.86 -6.87 -28.70
C PRO A 266 -4.88 -8.01 -28.43
N ALA A 267 -3.60 -7.79 -28.67
CA ALA A 267 -2.55 -8.64 -28.13
C ALA A 267 -2.36 -8.32 -26.65
N VAL A 268 -2.62 -9.29 -25.77
CA VAL A 268 -2.47 -9.12 -24.31
C VAL A 268 -1.37 -10.05 -23.82
N TRP A 269 -0.46 -9.52 -23.01
CA TRP A 269 0.52 -10.30 -22.27
C TRP A 269 0.58 -9.84 -20.83
N GLY A 270 0.94 -10.73 -19.94
CA GLY A 270 1.09 -10.45 -18.52
C GLY A 270 2.46 -10.85 -18.01
N THR A 271 2.93 -10.14 -17.00
CA THR A 271 4.12 -10.50 -16.24
C THR A 271 3.77 -10.52 -14.76
N GLU A 272 4.27 -11.53 -14.06
CA GLU A 272 4.21 -11.57 -12.61
C GLU A 272 5.54 -11.07 -12.05
N THR A 273 5.48 -10.10 -11.15
CA THR A 273 6.66 -9.57 -10.47
C THR A 273 6.50 -9.77 -8.98
N SER A 274 7.32 -10.65 -8.39
CA SER A 274 7.40 -10.77 -6.94
C SER A 274 8.24 -9.62 -6.39
N MET A 275 7.67 -8.91 -5.41
CA MET A 275 8.37 -7.85 -4.67
C MET A 275 9.07 -8.41 -3.42
N THR A 276 9.02 -9.72 -3.20
CA THR A 276 9.74 -10.41 -2.14
C THR A 276 11.08 -10.90 -2.65
N ALA A 277 12.13 -10.23 -2.28
CA ALA A 277 13.51 -10.72 -2.34
C ALA A 277 14.12 -10.60 -0.95
#